data_d082d5dbedc1b0e472a579365f40c449
#
_entry.id   d082d5dbedc1b0e472a579365f40c449
#
_cell.length_a   1.000
_cell.length_b   1.000
_cell.length_c   1.000
_cell.angle_alpha   90.00
_cell.angle_beta   90.00
_cell.angle_gamma   90.00
#
_symmetry.space_group_name_H-M   'P 1'
#
loop_
_entity.id
_entity.type
_entity.pdbx_description
1 polymer ?
#
loop_
_entity_poly.entity_id
_entity_poly.type
_entity_poly.pdbx_seq_one_letter_code
_entity_poly.pdbx_strand_id
1 'polypeptide(L)'
;MTQTSTYPATSTDAPAASSRISSFLRSCLEWLWPWSDWIVLVITAAALYPIFGRSSDLGPYYGTAARCILRGEPILTCLPPWPYQPALAVFFVPLAFLPPILQRLVWYVVCVGSLVIAVRLTEAIAERLYPGSTTRGQNLFWLRTIMLITCGKHFLDVITYASHDPLSLAIIMFATWALFLGREASGGLWLAVAAAIRASPLIYLPYLLVKRRFLACIVFVLAFLGVSLVPDMIGALRGGHTGYLTDWLRQVVGPALVPGTSSNLVFWDIWNGANMYNQSLRGLTNRFATGGTVFGLNPTMLLILVDGTFAAVVAVLLVTSPRRKEYVAVDTAVLLIAMLALSPMTSRYHYIFVLPAVILATAATMADPRMRRLGTYVLVASFLLRAGTSNDLVGQRITDFAYTYGFMPLGAIALYIIFAAMSWIWHPPGLGAQQSKTELIRPNSSKTRSASSPTT
;
A
#
# COMPACT_ATOMS: atom_id res chain seq x y z
N MET A 1 -61.53 52.28 37.54
CA MET A 1 -60.27 52.46 38.29
C MET A 1 -59.60 51.09 38.34
N THR A 2 -58.71 50.80 37.41
CA THR A 2 -57.98 49.56 37.30
C THR A 2 -56.48 49.93 37.43
N GLN A 3 -55.85 49.58 38.52
CA GLN A 3 -54.45 49.79 38.79
C GLN A 3 -53.67 48.66 38.06
N THR A 4 -52.83 49.03 37.11
CA THR A 4 -51.82 48.19 36.52
C THR A 4 -50.57 48.22 37.35
N SER A 5 -50.25 47.09 38.00
CA SER A 5 -49.00 46.85 38.75
C SER A 5 -47.88 46.47 37.73
N THR A 6 -46.90 47.33 37.56
CA THR A 6 -45.67 47.08 36.84
C THR A 6 -44.63 46.46 37.81
N TYR A 7 -44.31 45.17 37.61
CA TYR A 7 -43.16 44.52 38.22
C TYR A 7 -41.85 44.89 37.48
N PRO A 8 -40.77 45.26 38.17
CA PRO A 8 -39.49 45.48 37.55
C PRO A 8 -38.86 44.11 37.17
N ALA A 9 -38.47 43.97 35.93
CA ALA A 9 -37.73 42.83 35.47
C ALA A 9 -36.31 42.85 36.08
N THR A 10 -36.03 41.90 36.95
CA THR A 10 -34.67 41.63 37.42
C THR A 10 -33.87 40.96 36.30
N SER A 11 -32.97 41.72 35.67
CA SER A 11 -31.93 41.18 34.79
C SER A 11 -30.95 40.34 35.58
N THR A 12 -31.07 39.04 35.51
CA THR A 12 -30.03 38.13 35.99
C THR A 12 -28.93 38.02 34.95
N ASP A 13 -27.99 38.94 34.98
CA ASP A 13 -26.71 38.83 34.27
C ASP A 13 -25.83 37.80 34.98
N ALA A 14 -25.94 36.54 34.55
CA ALA A 14 -24.92 35.52 34.85
C ALA A 14 -24.84 34.50 33.73
N PRO A 15 -24.06 34.80 32.69
CA PRO A 15 -23.19 33.74 32.15
C PRO A 15 -21.86 34.23 31.63
N ALA A 16 -21.13 35.05 32.37
CA ALA A 16 -19.82 35.55 31.88
C ALA A 16 -18.64 34.57 32.03
N ALA A 17 -18.73 33.63 32.94
CA ALA A 17 -17.60 32.71 33.22
C ALA A 17 -17.58 31.50 32.28
N SER A 18 -18.73 30.88 31.96
CA SER A 18 -18.80 29.73 31.09
C SER A 18 -18.49 30.08 29.63
N SER A 19 -18.86 31.31 29.18
CA SER A 19 -18.55 31.79 27.84
C SER A 19 -17.05 32.07 27.65
N ARG A 20 -16.36 32.57 28.65
CA ARG A 20 -14.92 32.83 28.59
C ARG A 20 -14.09 31.54 28.58
N ILE A 21 -14.47 30.52 29.35
CA ILE A 21 -13.80 29.21 29.35
C ILE A 21 -14.02 28.53 27.98
N SER A 22 -15.22 28.57 27.44
CA SER A 22 -15.52 27.98 26.13
C SER A 22 -14.78 28.68 24.97
N SER A 23 -14.67 30.02 25.03
CA SER A 23 -13.91 30.78 24.03
C SER A 23 -12.41 30.52 24.12
N PHE A 24 -11.86 30.46 25.34
CA PHE A 24 -10.45 30.12 25.55
C PHE A 24 -10.12 28.71 25.07
N LEU A 25 -10.94 27.71 25.43
CA LEU A 25 -10.75 26.32 24.95
C LEU A 25 -10.86 26.24 23.43
N ARG A 26 -11.79 26.97 22.82
CA ARG A 26 -11.91 27.04 21.36
C ARG A 26 -10.66 27.64 20.73
N SER A 27 -10.15 28.76 21.24
CA SER A 27 -8.91 29.37 20.75
C SER A 27 -7.69 28.46 20.91
N CYS A 28 -7.58 27.76 22.03
CA CYS A 28 -6.53 26.75 22.23
C CYS A 28 -6.63 25.61 21.24
N LEU A 29 -7.84 25.09 20.99
CA LEU A 29 -8.09 24.05 20.01
C LEU A 29 -7.79 24.51 18.57
N GLU A 30 -8.20 25.72 18.20
CA GLU A 30 -7.91 26.33 16.90
C GLU A 30 -6.39 26.52 16.69
N TRP A 31 -5.66 26.89 17.74
CA TRP A 31 -4.21 27.01 17.69
C TRP A 31 -3.49 25.64 17.62
N LEU A 32 -3.98 24.63 18.37
CA LEU A 32 -3.43 23.28 18.36
C LEU A 32 -3.83 22.49 17.12
N TRP A 33 -4.94 22.83 16.47
CA TRP A 33 -5.49 22.07 15.34
C TRP A 33 -4.52 21.88 14.17
N PRO A 34 -3.74 22.89 13.73
CA PRO A 34 -2.72 22.70 12.68
C PRO A 34 -1.62 21.73 13.09
N TRP A 35 -1.35 21.60 14.41
CA TRP A 35 -0.32 20.75 14.97
C TRP A 35 -0.84 19.38 15.43
N SER A 36 -2.17 19.20 15.46
CA SER A 36 -2.82 17.99 15.98
C SER A 36 -2.28 16.73 15.31
N ASP A 37 -2.08 16.75 14.00
CA ASP A 37 -1.55 15.62 13.25
C ASP A 37 -0.13 15.25 13.67
N TRP A 38 0.72 16.25 13.92
CA TRP A 38 2.10 16.05 14.37
C TRP A 38 2.14 15.57 15.83
N ILE A 39 1.28 16.10 16.67
CA ILE A 39 1.16 15.69 18.07
C ILE A 39 0.73 14.23 18.13
N VAL A 40 -0.33 13.85 17.41
CA VAL A 40 -0.80 12.47 17.35
C VAL A 40 0.29 11.55 16.77
N LEU A 41 0.98 11.98 15.71
CA LEU A 41 2.07 11.22 15.11
C LEU A 41 3.21 10.98 16.12
N VAL A 42 3.67 12.02 16.83
CA VAL A 42 4.76 11.91 17.78
C VAL A 42 4.38 11.02 18.97
N ILE A 43 3.16 11.18 19.51
CA ILE A 43 2.66 10.34 20.62
C ILE A 43 2.55 8.89 20.16
N THR A 44 1.97 8.64 18.98
CA THR A 44 1.83 7.29 18.43
C THR A 44 3.20 6.67 18.14
N ALA A 45 4.12 7.43 17.57
CA ALA A 45 5.49 6.97 17.33
C ALA A 45 6.20 6.63 18.64
N ALA A 46 6.10 7.47 19.66
CA ALA A 46 6.69 7.20 20.97
C ALA A 46 6.09 5.93 21.62
N ALA A 47 4.77 5.75 21.53
CA ALA A 47 4.08 4.58 22.05
C ALA A 47 4.43 3.27 21.31
N LEU A 48 4.73 3.33 20.00
CA LEU A 48 5.08 2.17 19.19
C LEU A 48 6.56 1.75 19.33
N TYR A 49 7.45 2.65 19.73
CA TYR A 49 8.88 2.37 19.81
C TYR A 49 9.24 1.17 20.70
N PRO A 50 8.64 0.96 21.89
CA PRO A 50 8.95 -0.19 22.75
C PRO A 50 8.66 -1.55 22.13
N ILE A 51 7.71 -1.61 21.17
CA ILE A 51 7.36 -2.87 20.47
C ILE A 51 8.15 -3.07 19.18
N PHE A 52 8.83 -2.03 18.70
CA PHE A 52 9.58 -2.08 17.45
C PHE A 52 10.69 -3.12 17.51
N GLY A 53 10.65 -4.01 16.54
CA GLY A 53 11.67 -5.03 16.38
C GLY A 53 11.70 -6.10 17.47
N ARG A 54 10.60 -6.34 18.21
CA ARG A 54 10.53 -7.44 19.19
C ARG A 54 10.71 -8.81 18.54
N SER A 55 10.22 -8.96 17.32
CA SER A 55 10.39 -10.16 16.48
C SER A 55 11.17 -9.79 15.20
N SER A 56 12.29 -9.11 15.38
CA SER A 56 12.91 -8.30 14.35
C SER A 56 13.79 -9.12 13.40
N ASP A 57 13.59 -8.87 12.12
CA ASP A 57 14.49 -9.28 11.04
C ASP A 57 15.70 -8.33 10.88
N LEU A 58 15.72 -7.18 11.57
CA LEU A 58 16.68 -6.10 11.34
C LEU A 58 18.13 -6.52 11.51
N GLY A 59 18.49 -7.01 12.69
CA GLY A 59 19.89 -7.41 12.99
C GLY A 59 20.25 -8.75 12.37
N PRO A 60 19.49 -9.84 12.70
CA PRO A 60 19.78 -11.18 12.22
C PRO A 60 19.72 -11.33 10.70
N TYR A 61 18.76 -10.69 10.05
CA TYR A 61 18.56 -10.81 8.61
C TYR A 61 19.19 -9.66 7.83
N TYR A 62 18.64 -8.47 7.87
CA TYR A 62 19.07 -7.37 6.99
C TYR A 62 20.50 -6.92 7.27
N GLY A 63 20.87 -6.77 8.55
CA GLY A 63 22.23 -6.40 8.93
C GLY A 63 23.25 -7.46 8.56
N THR A 64 22.91 -8.76 8.69
CA THR A 64 23.80 -9.85 8.30
C THR A 64 23.97 -9.93 6.78
N ALA A 65 22.87 -9.83 6.00
CA ALA A 65 22.96 -9.81 4.54
C ALA A 65 23.81 -8.64 4.02
N ALA A 66 23.67 -7.45 4.62
CA ALA A 66 24.50 -6.30 4.29
C ALA A 66 25.99 -6.57 4.54
N ARG A 67 26.33 -7.20 5.67
CA ARG A 67 27.72 -7.57 5.97
C ARG A 67 28.28 -8.63 5.03
N CYS A 68 27.44 -9.60 4.57
CA CYS A 68 27.86 -10.59 3.59
C CYS A 68 28.27 -9.94 2.27
N ILE A 69 27.45 -9.01 1.75
CA ILE A 69 27.79 -8.24 0.53
C ILE A 69 29.11 -7.46 0.72
N LEU A 70 29.27 -6.78 1.86
CA LEU A 70 30.47 -6.00 2.15
C LEU A 70 31.74 -6.86 2.22
N ARG A 71 31.63 -8.15 2.58
CA ARG A 71 32.74 -9.12 2.58
C ARG A 71 32.93 -9.82 1.24
N GLY A 72 32.03 -9.58 0.27
CA GLY A 72 32.07 -10.30 -1.01
C GLY A 72 31.67 -11.78 -0.88
N GLU A 73 30.85 -12.13 0.11
CA GLU A 73 30.39 -13.49 0.36
C GLU A 73 28.97 -13.70 -0.25
N PRO A 74 28.68 -14.91 -0.81
CA PRO A 74 27.32 -15.19 -1.31
C PRO A 74 26.29 -15.11 -0.18
N ILE A 75 25.22 -14.28 -0.35
CA ILE A 75 24.21 -14.09 0.71
C ILE A 75 23.55 -15.41 1.09
N LEU A 76 23.21 -16.24 0.10
CA LEU A 76 22.51 -17.51 0.33
C LEU A 76 23.33 -18.55 1.08
N THR A 77 24.66 -18.44 1.05
CA THR A 77 25.56 -19.26 1.85
C THR A 77 25.79 -18.68 3.24
N CYS A 78 25.97 -17.37 3.29
CA CYS A 78 26.24 -16.61 4.51
C CYS A 78 25.03 -16.52 5.43
N LEU A 79 23.84 -16.40 4.86
CA LEU A 79 22.57 -16.26 5.56
C LEU A 79 21.46 -17.08 4.86
N PRO A 80 21.45 -18.40 5.00
CA PRO A 80 20.28 -19.15 4.59
C PRO A 80 19.18 -18.97 5.66
N PRO A 81 17.99 -18.68 5.28
CA PRO A 81 17.45 -18.38 3.98
C PRO A 81 17.33 -16.88 3.70
N TRP A 82 17.65 -16.45 2.48
CA TRP A 82 17.44 -15.06 2.05
C TRP A 82 16.45 -15.00 0.88
N PRO A 83 15.15 -14.70 1.13
CA PRO A 83 14.12 -14.71 0.09
C PRO A 83 14.11 -13.47 -0.78
N TYR A 84 14.69 -12.41 -0.26
CA TYR A 84 14.60 -11.10 -0.87
C TYR A 84 15.62 -10.95 -2.01
N GLN A 85 15.35 -9.99 -2.88
CA GLN A 85 16.31 -9.63 -3.88
C GLN A 85 17.62 -9.11 -3.22
N PRO A 86 18.81 -9.47 -3.73
CA PRO A 86 20.08 -9.07 -3.13
C PRO A 86 20.26 -7.56 -2.96
N ALA A 87 19.69 -6.76 -3.87
CA ALA A 87 19.72 -5.29 -3.76
C ALA A 87 19.09 -4.77 -2.45
N LEU A 88 18.13 -5.47 -1.86
CA LEU A 88 17.61 -5.09 -0.54
C LEU A 88 18.73 -5.01 0.50
N ALA A 89 19.65 -5.95 0.52
CA ALA A 89 20.75 -5.95 1.48
C ALA A 89 21.66 -4.71 1.33
N VAL A 90 21.80 -4.17 0.11
CA VAL A 90 22.58 -2.93 -0.13
C VAL A 90 21.93 -1.73 0.57
N PHE A 91 20.61 -1.65 0.63
CA PHE A 91 19.92 -0.58 1.37
C PHE A 91 20.24 -0.59 2.87
N PHE A 92 20.61 -1.73 3.42
CA PHE A 92 21.00 -1.87 4.82
C PHE A 92 22.49 -1.68 5.08
N VAL A 93 23.33 -1.57 4.03
CA VAL A 93 24.78 -1.33 4.18
C VAL A 93 25.08 -0.11 5.06
N PRO A 94 24.45 1.07 4.88
CA PRO A 94 24.71 2.22 5.75
C PRO A 94 24.39 1.93 7.22
N LEU A 95 23.35 1.14 7.49
CA LEU A 95 22.96 0.77 8.85
C LEU A 95 23.94 -0.24 9.47
N ALA A 96 24.58 -1.10 8.67
CA ALA A 96 25.52 -2.12 9.16
C ALA A 96 26.75 -1.54 9.86
N PHE A 97 27.08 -0.27 9.59
CA PHE A 97 28.17 0.46 10.25
C PHE A 97 27.76 1.15 11.57
N LEU A 98 26.47 1.21 11.88
CA LEU A 98 25.99 1.86 13.10
C LEU A 98 25.94 0.90 14.29
N PRO A 99 26.09 1.41 15.52
CA PRO A 99 25.80 0.63 16.71
C PRO A 99 24.34 0.12 16.71
N PRO A 100 24.04 -1.04 17.33
CA PRO A 100 22.70 -1.67 17.24
C PRO A 100 21.54 -0.75 17.66
N ILE A 101 21.76 0.10 18.67
CA ILE A 101 20.75 1.04 19.12
C ILE A 101 20.43 2.10 18.05
N LEU A 102 21.45 2.61 17.36
CA LEU A 102 21.26 3.57 16.26
C LEU A 102 20.66 2.92 15.03
N GLN A 103 21.06 1.67 14.69
CA GLN A 103 20.41 0.90 13.63
C GLN A 103 18.90 0.82 13.87
N ARG A 104 18.52 0.44 15.11
CA ARG A 104 17.13 0.30 15.51
C ARG A 104 16.37 1.64 15.43
N LEU A 105 16.96 2.71 15.93
CA LEU A 105 16.33 4.03 15.91
C LEU A 105 16.15 4.56 14.49
N VAL A 106 17.20 4.52 13.66
CA VAL A 106 17.15 4.99 12.28
C VAL A 106 16.13 4.19 11.48
N TRP A 107 16.14 2.84 11.63
CA TRP A 107 15.18 2.01 10.91
C TRP A 107 13.74 2.22 11.38
N TYR A 108 13.53 2.48 12.68
CA TYR A 108 12.24 2.87 13.22
C TYR A 108 11.71 4.14 12.55
N VAL A 109 12.54 5.18 12.48
CA VAL A 109 12.17 6.46 11.83
C VAL A 109 11.86 6.24 10.34
N VAL A 110 12.63 5.40 9.64
CA VAL A 110 12.36 5.03 8.25
C VAL A 110 11.01 4.33 8.12
N CYS A 111 10.71 3.35 8.97
CA CYS A 111 9.43 2.63 8.93
C CYS A 111 8.23 3.56 9.17
N VAL A 112 8.25 4.34 10.26
CA VAL A 112 7.16 5.26 10.60
C VAL A 112 7.03 6.36 9.56
N GLY A 113 8.15 6.98 9.15
CA GLY A 113 8.15 8.01 8.11
C GLY A 113 7.59 7.50 6.78
N SER A 114 7.93 6.27 6.40
CA SER A 114 7.41 5.63 5.19
C SER A 114 5.89 5.42 5.25
N LEU A 115 5.37 4.98 6.40
CA LEU A 115 3.91 4.83 6.59
C LEU A 115 3.19 6.17 6.47
N VAL A 116 3.73 7.21 7.11
CA VAL A 116 3.19 8.57 7.01
C VAL A 116 3.19 9.07 5.58
N ILE A 117 4.30 8.90 4.86
CA ILE A 117 4.40 9.27 3.46
C ILE A 117 3.37 8.53 2.61
N ALA A 118 3.24 7.21 2.77
CA ALA A 118 2.26 6.42 2.03
C ALA A 118 0.82 6.90 2.28
N VAL A 119 0.45 7.18 3.54
CA VAL A 119 -0.86 7.73 3.90
C VAL A 119 -1.07 9.09 3.23
N ARG A 120 -0.12 10.03 3.40
CA ARG A 120 -0.24 11.40 2.87
C ARG A 120 -0.34 11.45 1.34
N LEU A 121 0.45 10.65 0.64
CA LEU A 121 0.38 10.57 -0.81
C LEU A 121 -0.96 9.98 -1.26
N THR A 122 -1.48 8.97 -0.55
CA THR A 122 -2.78 8.39 -0.86
C THR A 122 -3.92 9.38 -0.57
N GLU A 123 -3.87 10.10 0.56
CA GLU A 123 -4.81 11.18 0.89
C GLU A 123 -4.82 12.27 -0.19
N ALA A 124 -3.63 12.70 -0.64
CA ALA A 124 -3.51 13.71 -1.68
C ALA A 124 -4.09 13.24 -3.04
N ILE A 125 -3.95 11.96 -3.36
CA ILE A 125 -4.59 11.36 -4.54
C ILE A 125 -6.11 11.29 -4.34
N ALA A 126 -6.56 10.81 -3.17
CA ALA A 126 -7.98 10.70 -2.84
C ALA A 126 -8.68 12.05 -2.95
N GLU A 127 -8.07 13.14 -2.45
CA GLU A 127 -8.62 14.48 -2.56
C GLU A 127 -8.79 14.95 -4.02
N ARG A 128 -7.85 14.57 -4.89
CA ARG A 128 -7.96 14.93 -6.32
C ARG A 128 -9.03 14.13 -7.05
N LEU A 129 -9.25 12.88 -6.67
CA LEU A 129 -10.31 12.03 -7.23
C LEU A 129 -11.68 12.37 -6.65
N TYR A 130 -11.72 12.70 -5.37
CA TYR A 130 -12.93 12.98 -4.58
C TYR A 130 -12.75 14.26 -3.78
N PRO A 131 -12.93 15.44 -4.40
CA PRO A 131 -12.73 16.74 -3.74
C PRO A 131 -13.57 16.88 -2.47
N GLY A 132 -12.92 17.31 -1.39
CA GLY A 132 -13.51 17.45 -0.06
C GLY A 132 -13.44 16.18 0.80
N SER A 133 -12.86 15.08 0.29
CA SER A 133 -12.70 13.85 1.07
C SER A 133 -11.65 13.97 2.18
N THR A 134 -10.63 14.79 1.98
CA THR A 134 -9.54 14.98 2.94
C THR A 134 -9.36 16.42 3.43
N THR A 135 -9.98 17.40 2.76
CA THR A 135 -9.86 18.83 3.15
C THR A 135 -10.91 19.26 4.16
N ARG A 136 -12.06 18.60 4.24
CA ARG A 136 -13.07 18.85 5.27
C ARG A 136 -12.68 18.09 6.54
N GLY A 137 -12.46 18.81 7.65
CA GLY A 137 -11.94 18.23 8.90
C GLY A 137 -12.68 16.99 9.37
N GLN A 138 -14.02 16.98 9.31
CA GLN A 138 -14.84 15.83 9.68
C GLN A 138 -14.62 14.63 8.73
N ASN A 139 -14.51 14.86 7.42
CA ASN A 139 -14.27 13.78 6.46
C ASN A 139 -12.88 13.15 6.65
N LEU A 140 -11.85 13.98 6.85
CA LEU A 140 -10.50 13.52 7.12
C LEU A 140 -10.44 12.69 8.41
N PHE A 141 -11.14 13.13 9.47
CA PHE A 141 -11.23 12.37 10.70
C PHE A 141 -11.81 10.98 10.48
N TRP A 142 -12.95 10.85 9.79
CA TRP A 142 -13.57 9.57 9.52
C TRP A 142 -12.74 8.69 8.59
N LEU A 143 -12.14 9.27 7.55
CA LEU A 143 -11.26 8.54 6.64
C LEU A 143 -10.10 7.89 7.40
N ARG A 144 -9.43 8.64 8.28
CA ARG A 144 -8.32 8.13 9.10
C ARG A 144 -8.79 7.14 10.16
N THR A 145 -9.94 7.36 10.76
CA THR A 145 -10.53 6.43 11.73
C THR A 145 -10.82 5.08 11.08
N ILE A 146 -11.48 5.06 9.93
CA ILE A 146 -11.77 3.83 9.18
C ILE A 146 -10.47 3.15 8.74
N MET A 147 -9.50 3.92 8.25
CA MET A 147 -8.16 3.42 7.90
C MET A 147 -7.49 2.75 9.11
N LEU A 148 -7.46 3.41 10.26
CA LEU A 148 -6.84 2.87 11.48
C LEU A 148 -7.55 1.61 11.98
N ILE A 149 -8.86 1.60 11.99
CA ILE A 149 -9.64 0.41 12.38
C ILE A 149 -9.34 -0.75 11.43
N THR A 150 -9.30 -0.49 10.12
CA THR A 150 -9.17 -1.52 9.10
C THR A 150 -7.74 -2.01 8.91
N CYS A 151 -6.74 -1.14 9.08
CA CYS A 151 -5.33 -1.43 8.83
C CYS A 151 -4.45 -1.38 10.10
N GLY A 152 -4.97 -0.96 11.26
CA GLY A 152 -4.18 -0.76 12.49
C GLY A 152 -3.41 -2.00 12.93
N LYS A 153 -4.00 -3.18 12.80
CA LYS A 153 -3.30 -4.45 13.08
C LYS A 153 -2.08 -4.63 12.17
N HIS A 154 -2.20 -4.29 10.90
CA HIS A 154 -1.08 -4.39 9.96
C HIS A 154 0.01 -3.36 10.26
N PHE A 155 -0.35 -2.16 10.74
CA PHE A 155 0.63 -1.19 11.26
C PHE A 155 1.43 -1.76 12.43
N LEU A 156 0.75 -2.37 13.40
CA LEU A 156 1.40 -2.98 14.56
C LEU A 156 2.31 -4.13 14.14
N ASP A 157 1.85 -4.98 13.23
CA ASP A 157 2.62 -6.12 12.75
C ASP A 157 3.92 -5.67 12.03
N VAL A 158 3.87 -4.71 11.10
CA VAL A 158 5.10 -4.25 10.41
C VAL A 158 6.09 -3.57 11.36
N ILE A 159 5.61 -2.88 12.40
CA ILE A 159 6.45 -2.29 13.43
C ILE A 159 7.08 -3.39 14.31
N THR A 160 6.31 -4.39 14.71
CA THR A 160 6.80 -5.50 15.54
C THR A 160 7.89 -6.31 14.84
N TYR A 161 7.73 -6.56 13.55
CA TYR A 161 8.72 -7.31 12.74
C TYR A 161 9.85 -6.44 12.18
N ALA A 162 9.80 -5.12 12.35
CA ALA A 162 10.73 -4.17 11.72
C ALA A 162 10.85 -4.38 10.20
N SER A 163 9.70 -4.70 9.54
CA SER A 163 9.64 -5.07 8.13
C SER A 163 10.06 -3.92 7.21
N HIS A 164 10.59 -4.25 6.03
CA HIS A 164 10.88 -3.28 4.96
C HIS A 164 9.63 -2.91 4.12
N ASP A 165 8.48 -3.53 4.37
CA ASP A 165 7.24 -3.28 3.63
C ASP A 165 6.76 -1.81 3.68
N PRO A 166 6.86 -1.09 4.82
CA PRO A 166 6.54 0.33 4.86
C PRO A 166 7.34 1.16 3.84
N LEU A 167 8.64 0.89 3.73
CA LEU A 167 9.52 1.56 2.77
C LEU A 167 9.11 1.24 1.33
N SER A 168 8.90 -0.04 1.02
CA SER A 168 8.43 -0.47 -0.31
C SER A 168 7.09 0.18 -0.67
N LEU A 169 6.14 0.24 0.27
CA LEU A 169 4.84 0.89 0.06
C LEU A 169 4.99 2.39 -0.22
N ALA A 170 5.80 3.10 0.56
CA ALA A 170 6.06 4.53 0.34
C ALA A 170 6.64 4.78 -1.05
N ILE A 171 7.62 3.98 -1.48
CA ILE A 171 8.24 4.09 -2.80
C ILE A 171 7.21 3.83 -3.91
N ILE A 172 6.36 2.81 -3.77
CA ILE A 172 5.26 2.55 -4.72
C ILE A 172 4.29 3.74 -4.76
N MET A 173 3.98 4.35 -3.62
CA MET A 173 3.10 5.52 -3.59
C MET A 173 3.75 6.76 -4.21
N PHE A 174 5.07 6.96 -4.08
CA PHE A 174 5.81 7.97 -4.84
C PHE A 174 5.72 7.72 -6.35
N ALA A 175 5.91 6.49 -6.78
CA ALA A 175 5.76 6.11 -8.18
C ALA A 175 4.34 6.39 -8.69
N THR A 176 3.34 5.98 -7.92
CA THR A 176 1.92 6.20 -8.23
C THR A 176 1.61 7.69 -8.36
N TRP A 177 2.10 8.50 -7.43
CA TRP A 177 1.96 9.95 -7.47
C TRP A 177 2.64 10.56 -8.70
N ALA A 178 3.86 10.13 -9.02
CA ALA A 178 4.57 10.59 -10.21
C ALA A 178 3.80 10.26 -11.50
N LEU A 179 3.33 9.02 -11.64
CA LEU A 179 2.51 8.58 -12.79
C LEU A 179 1.16 9.32 -12.86
N PHE A 180 0.54 9.57 -11.71
CA PHE A 180 -0.69 10.35 -11.59
C PHE A 180 -0.50 11.79 -12.07
N LEU A 181 0.68 12.37 -11.85
CA LEU A 181 1.07 13.68 -12.36
C LEU A 181 1.52 13.66 -13.84
N GLY A 182 1.61 12.47 -14.47
CA GLY A 182 2.12 12.31 -15.83
C GLY A 182 3.65 12.29 -15.94
N ARG A 183 4.37 12.14 -14.81
CA ARG A 183 5.85 12.07 -14.78
C ARG A 183 6.31 10.63 -14.96
N GLU A 184 6.24 10.14 -16.19
CA GLU A 184 6.45 8.72 -16.50
C GLU A 184 7.84 8.20 -16.13
N ALA A 185 8.91 8.93 -16.47
CA ALA A 185 10.28 8.51 -16.14
C ALA A 185 10.49 8.37 -14.63
N SER A 186 10.02 9.34 -13.83
CA SER A 186 10.10 9.28 -12.37
C SER A 186 9.28 8.13 -11.82
N GLY A 187 8.07 7.89 -12.36
CA GLY A 187 7.23 6.77 -11.97
C GLY A 187 7.90 5.43 -12.22
N GLY A 188 8.48 5.25 -13.42
CA GLY A 188 9.23 4.05 -13.77
C GLY A 188 10.45 3.81 -12.88
N LEU A 189 11.21 4.87 -12.56
CA LEU A 189 12.36 4.81 -11.67
C LEU A 189 11.98 4.33 -10.25
N TRP A 190 10.95 4.94 -9.65
CA TRP A 190 10.53 4.56 -8.30
C TRP A 190 9.93 3.15 -8.25
N LEU A 191 9.20 2.72 -9.28
CA LEU A 191 8.73 1.33 -9.37
C LEU A 191 9.90 0.34 -9.47
N ALA A 192 10.95 0.69 -10.21
CA ALA A 192 12.15 -0.13 -10.32
C ALA A 192 12.86 -0.30 -8.97
N VAL A 193 13.01 0.80 -8.21
CA VAL A 193 13.58 0.75 -6.85
C VAL A 193 12.72 -0.11 -5.93
N ALA A 194 11.38 0.03 -5.98
CA ALA A 194 10.48 -0.82 -5.21
C ALA A 194 10.63 -2.30 -5.58
N ALA A 195 10.75 -2.60 -6.88
CA ALA A 195 10.95 -3.97 -7.38
C ALA A 195 12.31 -4.55 -7.00
N ALA A 196 13.35 -3.73 -6.90
CA ALA A 196 14.67 -4.12 -6.45
C ALA A 196 14.75 -4.37 -4.93
N ILE A 197 13.90 -3.74 -4.14
CA ILE A 197 13.74 -4.03 -2.70
C ILE A 197 12.90 -5.29 -2.49
N ARG A 198 11.83 -5.43 -3.26
CA ARG A 198 10.86 -6.51 -3.17
C ARG A 198 10.41 -6.90 -4.58
N ALA A 199 10.56 -8.16 -4.97
CA ALA A 199 10.27 -8.59 -6.35
C ALA A 199 8.81 -8.41 -6.78
N SER A 200 7.86 -8.42 -5.84
CA SER A 200 6.42 -8.39 -6.18
C SER A 200 5.97 -7.15 -6.99
N PRO A 201 6.56 -5.93 -6.88
CA PRO A 201 6.28 -4.82 -7.79
C PRO A 201 6.66 -5.04 -9.26
N LEU A 202 7.33 -6.13 -9.61
CA LEU A 202 7.53 -6.50 -11.04
C LEU A 202 6.19 -6.65 -11.79
N ILE A 203 5.07 -6.88 -11.07
CA ILE A 203 3.71 -6.91 -11.64
C ILE A 203 3.33 -5.58 -12.34
N TYR A 204 4.00 -4.48 -12.00
CA TYR A 204 3.79 -3.20 -12.68
C TYR A 204 4.33 -3.17 -14.10
N LEU A 205 5.28 -4.04 -14.47
CA LEU A 205 5.85 -4.06 -15.82
C LEU A 205 4.80 -4.40 -16.89
N PRO A 206 4.06 -5.52 -16.82
CA PRO A 206 2.97 -5.77 -17.74
C PRO A 206 1.85 -4.72 -17.68
N TYR A 207 1.57 -4.15 -16.51
CA TYR A 207 0.63 -3.05 -16.36
C TYR A 207 1.04 -1.81 -17.18
N LEU A 208 2.31 -1.37 -17.06
CA LEU A 208 2.82 -0.23 -17.82
C LEU A 208 2.72 -0.46 -19.35
N LEU A 209 2.99 -1.68 -19.80
CA LEU A 209 2.83 -2.07 -21.22
C LEU A 209 1.36 -1.99 -21.67
N VAL A 210 0.44 -2.57 -20.90
CA VAL A 210 -1.01 -2.53 -21.18
C VAL A 210 -1.54 -1.09 -21.24
N LYS A 211 -1.06 -0.23 -20.34
CA LYS A 211 -1.43 1.18 -20.30
C LYS A 211 -0.68 2.04 -21.35
N ARG A 212 0.22 1.44 -22.15
CA ARG A 212 1.06 2.10 -23.16
C ARG A 212 1.94 3.22 -22.57
N ARG A 213 2.43 3.03 -21.32
CA ARG A 213 3.36 3.93 -20.66
C ARG A 213 4.80 3.49 -20.95
N PHE A 214 5.18 3.55 -22.21
CA PHE A 214 6.44 2.97 -22.69
C PHE A 214 7.67 3.61 -22.07
N LEU A 215 7.67 4.94 -21.86
CA LEU A 215 8.79 5.62 -21.21
C LEU A 215 8.96 5.13 -19.77
N ALA A 216 7.87 5.01 -19.01
CA ALA A 216 7.93 4.46 -17.65
C ALA A 216 8.43 3.01 -17.65
N CYS A 217 8.01 2.19 -18.64
CA CYS A 217 8.43 0.81 -18.79
C CYS A 217 9.95 0.70 -19.06
N ILE A 218 10.46 1.48 -20.02
CA ILE A 218 11.90 1.48 -20.37
C ILE A 218 12.74 1.90 -19.17
N VAL A 219 12.38 3.02 -18.51
CA VAL A 219 13.09 3.49 -17.32
C VAL A 219 13.01 2.46 -16.19
N PHE A 220 11.85 1.82 -16.00
CA PHE A 220 11.69 0.75 -15.03
C PHE A 220 12.69 -0.39 -15.29
N VAL A 221 12.76 -0.92 -16.51
CA VAL A 221 13.65 -2.04 -16.84
C VAL A 221 15.12 -1.66 -16.63
N LEU A 222 15.55 -0.51 -17.16
CA LEU A 222 16.94 -0.08 -17.04
C LEU A 222 17.35 0.20 -15.59
N ALA A 223 16.50 0.90 -14.83
CA ALA A 223 16.77 1.20 -13.42
C ALA A 223 16.70 -0.07 -12.55
N PHE A 224 15.76 -0.98 -12.81
CA PHE A 224 15.68 -2.25 -12.10
C PHE A 224 16.95 -3.09 -12.30
N LEU A 225 17.43 -3.24 -13.51
CA LEU A 225 18.67 -3.93 -13.80
C LEU A 225 19.86 -3.23 -13.13
N GLY A 226 19.95 -1.90 -13.26
CA GLY A 226 21.02 -1.12 -12.65
C GLY A 226 21.09 -1.30 -11.13
N VAL A 227 19.96 -1.18 -10.42
CA VAL A 227 19.90 -1.36 -8.96
C VAL A 227 20.15 -2.81 -8.57
N SER A 228 19.63 -3.77 -9.34
CA SER A 228 19.77 -5.19 -9.07
C SER A 228 21.20 -5.70 -9.21
N LEU A 229 22.03 -5.04 -10.03
CA LEU A 229 23.43 -5.38 -10.24
C LEU A 229 24.39 -4.70 -9.25
N VAL A 230 23.90 -3.80 -8.39
CA VAL A 230 24.76 -3.12 -7.40
C VAL A 230 25.46 -4.12 -6.45
N PRO A 231 24.81 -5.19 -5.92
CA PRO A 231 25.50 -6.22 -5.15
C PRO A 231 26.67 -6.86 -5.90
N ASP A 232 26.46 -7.19 -7.19
CA ASP A 232 27.49 -7.79 -8.05
C ASP A 232 28.69 -6.85 -8.25
N MET A 233 28.42 -5.55 -8.43
CA MET A 233 29.47 -4.54 -8.53
C MET A 233 30.27 -4.41 -7.24
N ILE A 234 29.61 -4.43 -6.07
CA ILE A 234 30.30 -4.41 -4.77
C ILE A 234 31.16 -5.67 -4.60
N GLY A 235 30.62 -6.83 -4.94
CA GLY A 235 31.37 -8.10 -4.91
C GLY A 235 32.61 -8.08 -5.79
N ALA A 236 32.49 -7.61 -7.02
CA ALA A 236 33.62 -7.45 -7.95
C ALA A 236 34.70 -6.50 -7.39
N LEU A 237 34.32 -5.36 -6.83
CA LEU A 237 35.23 -4.40 -6.22
C LEU A 237 35.97 -4.96 -5.00
N ARG A 238 35.40 -5.96 -4.33
CA ARG A 238 36.01 -6.66 -3.19
C ARG A 238 36.82 -7.89 -3.60
N GLY A 239 36.84 -8.24 -4.88
CA GLY A 239 37.45 -9.48 -5.37
C GLY A 239 36.73 -10.74 -4.87
N GLY A 240 35.46 -10.61 -4.51
CA GLY A 240 34.62 -11.68 -3.99
C GLY A 240 33.54 -12.15 -4.97
N HIS A 241 32.42 -12.60 -4.45
CA HIS A 241 31.32 -13.17 -5.22
C HIS A 241 30.66 -12.14 -6.18
N THR A 242 30.42 -12.57 -7.42
CA THR A 242 29.75 -11.80 -8.46
C THR A 242 28.68 -12.66 -9.11
N GLY A 243 27.52 -12.70 -8.67
CA GLY A 243 26.48 -13.59 -9.20
C GLY A 243 25.26 -13.56 -8.31
N TYR A 244 25.16 -12.52 -7.46
CA TYR A 244 24.07 -12.40 -6.49
C TYR A 244 22.69 -12.42 -7.15
N LEU A 245 22.52 -11.69 -8.27
CA LEU A 245 21.25 -11.66 -9.01
C LEU A 245 20.94 -13.03 -9.64
N THR A 246 21.94 -13.66 -10.26
CA THR A 246 21.75 -14.97 -10.93
C THR A 246 21.48 -16.08 -9.92
N ASP A 247 22.14 -16.06 -8.77
CA ASP A 247 21.89 -17.01 -7.69
C ASP A 247 20.48 -16.87 -7.14
N TRP A 248 20.04 -15.64 -6.90
CA TRP A 248 18.68 -15.37 -6.44
C TRP A 248 17.63 -15.84 -7.47
N LEU A 249 17.85 -15.55 -8.76
CA LEU A 249 16.95 -16.02 -9.82
C LEU A 249 16.87 -17.55 -9.88
N ARG A 250 18.01 -18.24 -9.76
CA ARG A 250 18.07 -19.71 -9.84
C ARG A 250 17.54 -20.40 -8.59
N GLN A 251 17.91 -19.89 -7.41
CA GLN A 251 17.68 -20.60 -6.14
C GLN A 251 16.38 -20.16 -5.44
N VAL A 252 15.88 -18.96 -5.72
CA VAL A 252 14.66 -18.40 -5.11
C VAL A 252 13.53 -18.26 -6.10
N VAL A 253 13.72 -17.50 -7.19
CA VAL A 253 12.64 -17.20 -8.14
C VAL A 253 12.23 -18.42 -8.95
N GLY A 254 13.21 -19.16 -9.50
CA GLY A 254 12.93 -20.35 -10.31
C GLY A 254 12.05 -21.35 -9.58
N PRO A 255 12.46 -21.85 -8.39
CA PRO A 255 11.64 -22.75 -7.59
C PRO A 255 10.28 -22.17 -7.17
N ALA A 256 10.22 -20.84 -6.90
CA ALA A 256 8.98 -20.19 -6.52
C ALA A 256 7.95 -20.12 -7.68
N LEU A 257 8.41 -20.12 -8.92
CA LEU A 257 7.52 -20.04 -10.10
C LEU A 257 7.03 -21.43 -10.56
N VAL A 258 7.74 -22.51 -10.22
CA VAL A 258 7.37 -23.87 -10.63
C VAL A 258 6.41 -24.48 -9.62
N PRO A 259 5.14 -24.77 -9.98
CA PRO A 259 4.21 -25.44 -9.08
C PRO A 259 4.72 -26.81 -8.67
N GLY A 260 4.60 -27.16 -7.38
CA GLY A 260 4.94 -28.48 -6.86
C GLY A 260 6.43 -28.72 -6.60
N THR A 261 7.32 -27.81 -6.91
CA THR A 261 8.67 -27.85 -6.41
C THR A 261 8.65 -27.46 -4.94
N SER A 262 8.72 -28.47 -4.05
CA SER A 262 9.26 -28.25 -2.70
C SER A 262 10.69 -27.80 -2.93
N SER A 263 10.96 -26.50 -2.84
CA SER A 263 12.34 -26.04 -2.82
C SER A 263 13.00 -26.74 -1.63
N ASN A 264 14.07 -27.48 -1.87
CA ASN A 264 14.94 -28.06 -0.82
C ASN A 264 15.60 -26.99 0.05
N LEU A 265 15.25 -25.76 -0.18
CA LEU A 265 15.61 -24.63 0.62
C LEU A 265 14.80 -24.73 1.91
N VAL A 266 15.50 -24.94 2.99
CA VAL A 266 15.04 -25.04 4.40
C VAL A 266 14.18 -23.82 4.87
N PHE A 267 13.82 -22.95 3.94
CA PHE A 267 13.02 -21.82 4.11
C PHE A 267 11.77 -22.10 4.87
N TRP A 268 11.39 -23.44 5.06
CA TRP A 268 10.29 -22.84 4.60
C TRP A 268 9.05 -23.61 4.91
N ASP A 269 8.95 -23.83 6.19
CA ASP A 269 7.64 -24.05 6.74
C ASP A 269 6.66 -22.94 6.37
N ILE A 270 7.13 -21.69 6.23
CA ILE A 270 6.27 -20.55 5.89
C ILE A 270 5.92 -20.49 4.40
N TRP A 271 6.85 -20.86 3.51
CA TRP A 271 6.59 -21.00 2.07
C TRP A 271 6.00 -22.35 1.70
N ASN A 272 6.08 -23.28 2.62
CA ASN A 272 5.28 -24.47 2.51
C ASN A 272 3.81 -24.06 2.44
N GLY A 273 3.17 -24.37 1.32
CA GLY A 273 1.79 -23.97 1.07
C GLY A 273 0.78 -24.47 2.11
N ALA A 274 1.13 -25.51 2.86
CA ALA A 274 0.30 -26.02 3.96
C ALA A 274 0.33 -25.10 5.19
N ASN A 275 1.29 -24.20 5.34
CA ASN A 275 1.38 -23.33 6.51
C ASN A 275 0.26 -22.28 6.50
N MET A 276 -0.52 -22.23 7.59
CA MET A 276 -1.63 -21.29 7.73
C MET A 276 -1.19 -19.82 7.76
N TYR A 277 0.08 -19.53 8.05
CA TYR A 277 0.61 -18.16 8.02
C TYR A 277 0.92 -17.66 6.62
N ASN A 278 0.93 -18.55 5.61
CA ASN A 278 0.94 -18.12 4.22
C ASN A 278 -0.47 -17.74 3.77
N GLN A 279 -0.75 -16.45 3.75
CA GLN A 279 -2.04 -15.86 3.42
C GLN A 279 -2.14 -15.39 1.96
N SER A 280 -1.36 -15.98 1.04
CA SER A 280 -1.56 -15.83 -0.41
C SER A 280 -2.65 -16.78 -0.91
N LEU A 281 -3.16 -16.57 -2.14
CA LEU A 281 -4.05 -17.55 -2.80
C LEU A 281 -3.35 -18.89 -2.97
N ARG A 282 -2.07 -18.87 -3.31
CA ARG A 282 -1.24 -20.08 -3.42
C ARG A 282 -1.21 -20.85 -2.09
N GLY A 283 -0.98 -20.15 -0.98
CA GLY A 283 -1.01 -20.75 0.36
C GLY A 283 -2.38 -21.35 0.70
N LEU A 284 -3.44 -20.64 0.36
CA LEU A 284 -4.82 -21.11 0.54
C LEU A 284 -5.07 -22.38 -0.29
N THR A 285 -4.77 -22.35 -1.59
CA THR A 285 -4.97 -23.46 -2.51
C THR A 285 -4.21 -24.72 -2.06
N ASN A 286 -2.96 -24.55 -1.64
CA ASN A 286 -2.15 -25.67 -1.15
C ASN A 286 -2.72 -26.29 0.13
N ARG A 287 -3.26 -25.48 1.06
CA ARG A 287 -3.94 -26.04 2.27
C ARG A 287 -5.14 -26.91 1.93
N PHE A 288 -5.95 -26.47 0.97
CA PHE A 288 -7.09 -27.29 0.52
C PHE A 288 -6.66 -28.54 -0.24
N ALA A 289 -5.52 -28.52 -0.90
CA ALA A 289 -5.01 -29.62 -1.70
C ALA A 289 -4.17 -30.63 -0.91
N THR A 290 -3.82 -30.38 0.35
CA THR A 290 -3.01 -31.30 1.20
C THR A 290 -3.72 -32.64 1.48
N GLY A 291 -5.03 -32.72 1.34
CA GLY A 291 -5.82 -33.95 1.49
C GLY A 291 -5.93 -34.80 0.23
N GLY A 292 -5.27 -34.42 -0.89
CA GLY A 292 -5.37 -35.11 -2.16
C GLY A 292 -6.01 -34.27 -3.28
N THR A 293 -6.83 -34.91 -4.12
CA THR A 293 -7.52 -34.20 -5.21
C THR A 293 -8.74 -33.44 -4.67
N VAL A 294 -8.89 -32.17 -5.11
CA VAL A 294 -10.07 -31.36 -4.83
C VAL A 294 -10.85 -31.21 -6.12
N PHE A 295 -12.12 -31.58 -6.12
CA PHE A 295 -12.96 -31.64 -7.34
C PHE A 295 -12.33 -32.45 -8.50
N GLY A 296 -11.57 -33.52 -8.18
CA GLY A 296 -10.87 -34.33 -9.18
C GLY A 296 -9.60 -33.68 -9.78
N LEU A 297 -9.24 -32.48 -9.33
CA LEU A 297 -8.03 -31.79 -9.75
C LEU A 297 -6.86 -32.10 -8.80
N ASN A 298 -5.68 -32.33 -9.38
CA ASN A 298 -4.47 -32.40 -8.56
C ASN A 298 -4.06 -31.00 -8.05
N PRO A 299 -3.21 -30.92 -6.99
CA PRO A 299 -2.81 -29.63 -6.39
C PRO A 299 -2.26 -28.61 -7.39
N THR A 300 -1.49 -29.06 -8.37
CA THR A 300 -0.90 -28.19 -9.40
C THR A 300 -1.96 -27.60 -10.32
N MET A 301 -2.90 -28.43 -10.79
CA MET A 301 -4.01 -27.96 -11.62
C MET A 301 -4.93 -27.01 -10.87
N LEU A 302 -5.23 -27.30 -9.61
CA LEU A 302 -6.02 -26.41 -8.77
C LEU A 302 -5.32 -25.05 -8.59
N LEU A 303 -4.02 -25.04 -8.35
CA LEU A 303 -3.23 -23.82 -8.22
C LEU A 303 -3.26 -23.00 -9.52
N ILE A 304 -3.00 -23.63 -10.67
CA ILE A 304 -3.05 -22.97 -11.99
C ILE A 304 -4.45 -22.38 -12.23
N LEU A 305 -5.49 -23.10 -11.88
CA LEU A 305 -6.88 -22.63 -12.07
C LEU A 305 -7.17 -21.41 -11.17
N VAL A 306 -6.84 -21.48 -9.89
CA VAL A 306 -7.11 -20.38 -8.92
C VAL A 306 -6.29 -19.15 -9.24
N ASP A 307 -4.96 -19.29 -9.32
CA ASP A 307 -4.06 -18.18 -9.61
C ASP A 307 -4.29 -17.62 -11.02
N GLY A 308 -4.51 -18.49 -12.02
CA GLY A 308 -4.80 -18.09 -13.39
C GLY A 308 -6.13 -17.35 -13.51
N THR A 309 -7.20 -17.83 -12.86
CA THR A 309 -8.51 -17.16 -12.87
C THR A 309 -8.40 -15.80 -12.19
N PHE A 310 -7.72 -15.73 -11.04
CA PHE A 310 -7.53 -14.47 -10.34
C PHE A 310 -6.68 -13.48 -11.16
N ALA A 311 -5.59 -13.94 -11.76
CA ALA A 311 -4.76 -13.14 -12.66
C ALA A 311 -5.56 -12.63 -13.86
N ALA A 312 -6.44 -13.45 -14.44
CA ALA A 312 -7.34 -13.06 -15.53
C ALA A 312 -8.32 -11.96 -15.08
N VAL A 313 -8.92 -12.06 -13.89
CA VAL A 313 -9.79 -11.01 -13.34
C VAL A 313 -9.02 -9.71 -13.18
N VAL A 314 -7.81 -9.76 -12.61
CA VAL A 314 -6.93 -8.58 -12.48
C VAL A 314 -6.61 -8.00 -13.86
N ALA A 315 -6.24 -8.83 -14.82
CA ALA A 315 -5.93 -8.38 -16.18
C ALA A 315 -7.14 -7.70 -16.84
N VAL A 316 -8.35 -8.27 -16.71
CA VAL A 316 -9.59 -7.65 -17.21
C VAL A 316 -9.81 -6.29 -16.57
N LEU A 317 -9.71 -6.18 -15.25
CA LEU A 317 -9.86 -4.91 -14.54
C LEU A 317 -8.87 -3.86 -15.06
N LEU A 318 -7.60 -4.23 -15.24
CA LEU A 318 -6.56 -3.31 -15.68
C LEU A 318 -6.69 -2.95 -17.16
N VAL A 319 -7.03 -3.90 -18.03
CA VAL A 319 -7.19 -3.64 -19.48
C VAL A 319 -8.39 -2.74 -19.75
N THR A 320 -9.51 -2.99 -19.06
CA THR A 320 -10.76 -2.26 -19.24
C THR A 320 -10.81 -0.92 -18.50
N SER A 321 -9.99 -0.74 -17.48
CA SER A 321 -9.88 0.55 -16.78
C SER A 321 -9.33 1.64 -17.73
N PRO A 322 -9.86 2.88 -17.66
CA PRO A 322 -9.45 3.95 -18.57
C PRO A 322 -7.95 4.24 -18.53
N ARG A 323 -7.35 4.52 -19.72
CA ARG A 323 -5.91 4.85 -19.83
C ARG A 323 -5.54 6.26 -19.36
N ARG A 324 -6.42 6.92 -18.62
CA ARG A 324 -6.16 8.26 -18.08
C ARG A 324 -5.22 8.16 -16.88
N LYS A 325 -4.37 9.17 -16.72
CA LYS A 325 -3.39 9.23 -15.61
C LYS A 325 -4.03 9.16 -14.22
N GLU A 326 -5.26 9.63 -14.10
CA GLU A 326 -6.02 9.66 -12.85
C GLU A 326 -6.40 8.25 -12.37
N TYR A 327 -6.56 7.30 -13.30
CA TYR A 327 -6.87 5.91 -12.96
C TYR A 327 -5.66 5.12 -12.46
N VAL A 328 -4.44 5.66 -12.56
CA VAL A 328 -3.22 5.01 -12.03
C VAL A 328 -3.38 4.64 -10.56
N ALA A 329 -4.05 5.48 -9.77
CA ALA A 329 -4.25 5.21 -8.35
C ALA A 329 -5.23 4.04 -8.10
N VAL A 330 -6.31 3.97 -8.89
CA VAL A 330 -7.27 2.85 -8.86
C VAL A 330 -6.57 1.56 -9.31
N ASP A 331 -5.83 1.63 -10.42
CA ASP A 331 -5.04 0.50 -10.92
C ASP A 331 -3.97 0.06 -9.91
N THR A 332 -3.31 1.02 -9.23
CA THR A 332 -2.34 0.71 -8.16
C THR A 332 -3.01 -0.02 -7.01
N ALA A 333 -4.21 0.39 -6.57
CA ALA A 333 -4.93 -0.31 -5.51
C ALA A 333 -5.24 -1.77 -5.91
N VAL A 334 -5.64 -2.00 -7.17
CA VAL A 334 -5.84 -3.35 -7.72
C VAL A 334 -4.52 -4.14 -7.73
N LEU A 335 -3.43 -3.53 -8.21
CA LEU A 335 -2.11 -4.19 -8.29
C LEU A 335 -1.52 -4.53 -6.93
N LEU A 336 -1.68 -3.67 -5.92
CA LEU A 336 -1.20 -3.94 -4.56
C LEU A 336 -1.90 -5.16 -3.94
N ILE A 337 -3.21 -5.32 -4.16
CA ILE A 337 -3.95 -6.50 -3.72
C ILE A 337 -3.54 -7.74 -4.54
N ALA A 338 -3.37 -7.58 -5.87
CA ALA A 338 -2.90 -8.67 -6.73
C ALA A 338 -1.50 -9.16 -6.32
N MET A 339 -0.62 -8.23 -5.97
CA MET A 339 0.74 -8.51 -5.49
C MET A 339 0.73 -9.39 -4.22
N LEU A 340 -0.22 -9.17 -3.33
CA LEU A 340 -0.39 -10.00 -2.12
C LEU A 340 -0.99 -11.36 -2.43
N ALA A 341 -2.01 -11.39 -3.28
CA ALA A 341 -2.76 -12.60 -3.58
C ALA A 341 -1.94 -13.59 -4.43
N LEU A 342 -1.23 -13.10 -5.46
CA LEU A 342 -0.43 -13.91 -6.40
C LEU A 342 1.00 -14.18 -5.90
N SER A 343 1.42 -13.59 -4.79
CA SER A 343 2.75 -13.87 -4.20
C SER A 343 2.85 -15.35 -3.83
N PRO A 344 4.01 -16.00 -4.02
CA PRO A 344 4.21 -17.35 -3.51
C PRO A 344 4.11 -17.43 -1.99
N MET A 345 4.37 -16.33 -1.30
CA MET A 345 4.26 -16.22 0.16
C MET A 345 3.79 -14.82 0.56
N THR A 346 2.74 -14.75 1.36
CA THR A 346 2.22 -13.51 1.95
C THR A 346 1.86 -13.72 3.41
N SER A 347 2.62 -13.10 4.30
CA SER A 347 2.31 -13.07 5.73
C SER A 347 1.34 -11.93 6.07
N ARG A 348 0.75 -11.99 7.27
CA ARG A 348 -0.21 -10.99 7.75
C ARG A 348 0.30 -9.55 7.73
N TYR A 349 1.58 -9.31 8.02
CA TYR A 349 2.16 -7.97 8.01
C TYR A 349 2.28 -7.39 6.59
N HIS A 350 2.39 -8.22 5.56
CA HIS A 350 2.37 -7.76 4.16
C HIS A 350 1.05 -7.07 3.78
N TYR A 351 -0.05 -7.34 4.51
CA TYR A 351 -1.35 -6.71 4.24
C TYR A 351 -1.38 -5.20 4.50
N ILE A 352 -0.27 -4.61 4.96
CA ILE A 352 -0.08 -3.15 4.94
C ILE A 352 -0.21 -2.56 3.53
N PHE A 353 0.09 -3.33 2.48
CA PHE A 353 -0.09 -2.91 1.09
C PHE A 353 -1.55 -2.68 0.68
N VAL A 354 -2.52 -3.12 1.48
CA VAL A 354 -3.95 -2.82 1.26
C VAL A 354 -4.32 -1.40 1.70
N LEU A 355 -3.45 -0.72 2.44
CA LEU A 355 -3.68 0.61 2.99
C LEU A 355 -4.16 1.65 1.95
N PRO A 356 -3.50 1.82 0.77
CA PRO A 356 -3.98 2.76 -0.24
C PRO A 356 -5.36 2.39 -0.78
N ALA A 357 -5.64 1.09 -0.93
CA ALA A 357 -6.94 0.61 -1.37
C ALA A 357 -8.05 0.98 -0.39
N VAL A 358 -7.81 0.82 0.92
CA VAL A 358 -8.76 1.19 1.97
C VAL A 358 -9.02 2.70 1.98
N ILE A 359 -7.98 3.53 1.88
CA ILE A 359 -8.12 5.00 1.86
C ILE A 359 -8.96 5.43 0.65
N LEU A 360 -8.63 4.95 -0.55
CA LEU A 360 -9.36 5.28 -1.78
C LEU A 360 -10.81 4.79 -1.74
N ALA A 361 -11.04 3.56 -1.29
CA ALA A 361 -12.38 3.00 -1.15
C ALA A 361 -13.22 3.79 -0.13
N THR A 362 -12.62 4.20 0.98
CA THR A 362 -13.27 5.04 2.00
C THR A 362 -13.62 6.41 1.45
N ALA A 363 -12.68 7.07 0.75
CA ALA A 363 -12.93 8.36 0.12
C ALA A 363 -14.07 8.29 -0.90
N ALA A 364 -14.09 7.26 -1.76
CA ALA A 364 -15.17 7.01 -2.71
C ALA A 364 -16.53 6.80 -2.01
N THR A 365 -16.55 5.99 -0.95
CA THR A 365 -17.76 5.67 -0.18
C THR A 365 -18.34 6.90 0.52
N MET A 366 -17.50 7.79 1.03
CA MET A 366 -17.92 9.00 1.73
C MET A 366 -18.35 10.12 0.78
N ALA A 367 -17.65 10.29 -0.34
CA ALA A 367 -17.84 11.40 -1.24
C ALA A 367 -18.90 11.16 -2.32
N ASP A 368 -19.12 9.91 -2.76
CA ASP A 368 -20.10 9.56 -3.80
C ASP A 368 -21.32 8.85 -3.20
N PRO A 369 -22.51 9.49 -3.20
CA PRO A 369 -23.73 8.87 -2.69
C PRO A 369 -24.08 7.53 -3.35
N ARG A 370 -23.69 7.32 -4.62
CA ARG A 370 -23.94 6.08 -5.37
C ARG A 370 -23.12 4.93 -4.81
N MET A 371 -21.90 5.23 -4.32
CA MET A 371 -20.97 4.26 -3.72
C MET A 371 -21.29 3.95 -2.25
N ARG A 372 -22.07 4.80 -1.57
CA ARG A 372 -22.21 4.78 -0.10
C ARG A 372 -22.62 3.40 0.43
N ARG A 373 -23.71 2.82 -0.08
CA ARG A 373 -24.20 1.52 0.41
C ARG A 373 -23.22 0.38 0.09
N LEU A 374 -22.87 0.27 -1.19
CA LEU A 374 -21.97 -0.79 -1.66
C LEU A 374 -20.60 -0.69 -0.95
N GLY A 375 -20.02 0.50 -0.93
CA GLY A 375 -18.72 0.74 -0.30
C GLY A 375 -18.71 0.44 1.19
N THR A 376 -19.78 0.82 1.92
CA THR A 376 -19.90 0.48 3.35
C THR A 376 -19.91 -1.02 3.56
N TYR A 377 -20.73 -1.78 2.82
CA TYR A 377 -20.78 -3.24 2.98
C TYR A 377 -19.44 -3.90 2.64
N VAL A 378 -18.79 -3.47 1.58
CA VAL A 378 -17.50 -4.02 1.17
C VAL A 378 -16.39 -3.67 2.17
N LEU A 379 -16.36 -2.43 2.69
CA LEU A 379 -15.38 -2.02 3.71
C LEU A 379 -15.58 -2.81 5.02
N VAL A 380 -16.83 -2.98 5.46
CA VAL A 380 -17.16 -3.77 6.65
C VAL A 380 -16.77 -5.24 6.43
N ALA A 381 -17.12 -5.85 5.30
CA ALA A 381 -16.73 -7.22 4.98
C ALA A 381 -15.19 -7.36 4.93
N SER A 382 -14.51 -6.42 4.29
CA SER A 382 -13.04 -6.40 4.23
C SER A 382 -12.41 -6.27 5.63
N PHE A 383 -12.97 -5.45 6.51
CA PHE A 383 -12.53 -5.34 7.91
C PHE A 383 -12.74 -6.65 8.66
N LEU A 384 -13.96 -7.20 8.64
CA LEU A 384 -14.31 -8.42 9.37
C LEU A 384 -13.44 -9.60 8.95
N LEU A 385 -13.18 -9.75 7.65
CA LEU A 385 -12.37 -10.85 7.12
C LEU A 385 -10.87 -10.68 7.39
N ARG A 386 -10.35 -9.46 7.54
CA ARG A 386 -8.91 -9.19 7.74
C ARG A 386 -8.57 -8.85 9.19
N ALA A 387 -8.80 -7.60 9.58
CA ALA A 387 -8.43 -7.11 10.91
C ALA A 387 -9.35 -7.68 12.00
N GLY A 388 -10.63 -7.91 11.67
CA GLY A 388 -11.63 -8.48 12.59
C GLY A 388 -11.34 -9.92 13.01
N THR A 389 -10.51 -10.64 12.26
CA THR A 389 -10.09 -12.02 12.59
C THR A 389 -8.76 -12.08 13.34
N SER A 390 -8.26 -10.95 13.85
CA SER A 390 -6.99 -10.94 14.59
C SER A 390 -7.12 -11.60 15.97
N ASN A 391 -6.04 -12.27 16.39
CA ASN A 391 -5.99 -12.96 17.70
C ASN A 391 -6.33 -12.03 18.88
N ASP A 392 -5.95 -10.75 18.77
CA ASP A 392 -6.19 -9.76 19.82
C ASP A 392 -7.68 -9.41 19.99
N LEU A 393 -8.51 -9.67 18.97
CA LEU A 393 -9.95 -9.38 18.98
C LEU A 393 -10.80 -10.64 19.23
N VAL A 394 -10.47 -11.75 18.57
CA VAL A 394 -11.35 -12.93 18.55
C VAL A 394 -10.72 -14.18 19.17
N GLY A 395 -9.47 -14.07 19.61
CA GLY A 395 -8.72 -15.19 20.20
C GLY A 395 -8.15 -16.16 19.17
N GLN A 396 -7.21 -17.01 19.62
CA GLN A 396 -6.39 -17.87 18.77
C GLN A 396 -7.20 -18.83 17.91
N ARG A 397 -8.23 -19.47 18.47
CA ARG A 397 -9.02 -20.50 17.73
C ARG A 397 -9.72 -19.94 16.49
N ILE A 398 -10.34 -18.76 16.63
CA ILE A 398 -11.06 -18.12 15.51
C ILE A 398 -10.04 -17.58 14.51
N THR A 399 -8.91 -17.06 14.98
CA THR A 399 -7.82 -16.60 14.12
C THR A 399 -7.23 -17.76 13.29
N ASP A 400 -6.96 -18.89 13.90
CA ASP A 400 -6.42 -20.07 13.22
C ASP A 400 -7.40 -20.60 12.18
N PHE A 401 -8.70 -20.65 12.53
CA PHE A 401 -9.76 -20.96 11.57
C PHE A 401 -9.75 -19.98 10.38
N ALA A 402 -9.77 -18.68 10.65
CA ALA A 402 -9.77 -17.66 9.60
C ALA A 402 -8.51 -17.72 8.72
N TYR A 403 -7.35 -17.99 9.30
CA TYR A 403 -6.10 -18.15 8.55
C TYR A 403 -6.11 -19.42 7.70
N THR A 404 -6.63 -20.52 8.24
CA THR A 404 -6.76 -21.79 7.51
C THR A 404 -7.62 -21.60 6.26
N TYR A 405 -8.73 -20.90 6.37
CA TYR A 405 -9.68 -20.68 5.27
C TYR A 405 -9.42 -19.42 4.43
N GLY A 406 -8.31 -18.71 4.66
CA GLY A 406 -7.89 -17.61 3.81
C GLY A 406 -8.77 -16.36 3.88
N PHE A 407 -9.29 -16.02 5.04
CA PHE A 407 -10.16 -14.84 5.22
C PHE A 407 -9.42 -13.55 4.89
N MET A 408 -8.12 -13.46 5.18
CA MET A 408 -7.32 -12.28 4.85
C MET A 408 -7.28 -11.97 3.34
N PRO A 409 -6.88 -12.89 2.44
CA PRO A 409 -6.93 -12.63 1.01
C PRO A 409 -8.34 -12.33 0.52
N LEU A 410 -9.36 -13.05 0.99
CA LEU A 410 -10.75 -12.81 0.62
C LEU A 410 -11.20 -11.39 0.99
N GLY A 411 -10.85 -10.92 2.19
CA GLY A 411 -11.17 -9.55 2.63
C GLY A 411 -10.46 -8.47 1.83
N ALA A 412 -9.25 -8.71 1.33
CA ALA A 412 -8.55 -7.79 0.43
C ALA A 412 -9.18 -7.80 -0.98
N ILE A 413 -9.47 -9.00 -1.51
CA ILE A 413 -10.08 -9.18 -2.85
C ILE A 413 -11.49 -8.56 -2.90
N ALA A 414 -12.24 -8.58 -1.79
CA ALA A 414 -13.55 -7.93 -1.73
C ALA A 414 -13.51 -6.44 -2.13
N LEU A 415 -12.40 -5.74 -1.89
CA LEU A 415 -12.24 -4.34 -2.30
C LEU A 415 -12.27 -4.16 -3.83
N TYR A 416 -12.01 -5.22 -4.62
CA TYR A 416 -12.10 -5.14 -6.08
C TYR A 416 -13.50 -4.75 -6.58
N ILE A 417 -14.55 -5.05 -5.81
CA ILE A 417 -15.92 -4.66 -6.14
C ILE A 417 -16.00 -3.13 -6.24
N ILE A 418 -15.37 -2.40 -5.31
CA ILE A 418 -15.34 -0.94 -5.33
C ILE A 418 -14.54 -0.43 -6.54
N PHE A 419 -13.36 -1.01 -6.79
CA PHE A 419 -12.49 -0.56 -7.89
C PHE A 419 -13.07 -0.90 -9.27
N ALA A 420 -13.76 -2.02 -9.40
CA ALA A 420 -14.53 -2.35 -10.59
C ALA A 420 -15.65 -1.32 -10.82
N ALA A 421 -16.40 -0.98 -9.77
CA ALA A 421 -17.44 0.04 -9.84
C ALA A 421 -16.87 1.42 -10.22
N MET A 422 -15.73 1.83 -9.65
CA MET A 422 -15.02 3.08 -9.99
C MET A 422 -14.53 3.10 -11.44
N SER A 423 -14.11 1.97 -11.97
CA SER A 423 -13.56 1.87 -13.33
C SER A 423 -14.65 1.78 -14.40
N TRP A 424 -15.76 1.12 -14.13
CA TRP A 424 -16.75 0.75 -15.15
C TRP A 424 -18.07 1.54 -15.05
N ILE A 425 -18.47 1.93 -13.84
CA ILE A 425 -19.83 2.44 -13.62
C ILE A 425 -19.81 3.87 -13.06
N TRP A 426 -19.02 4.11 -12.02
CA TRP A 426 -19.05 5.34 -11.22
C TRP A 426 -17.71 6.03 -11.21
N HIS A 427 -17.40 6.69 -12.32
CA HIS A 427 -16.12 7.40 -12.44
C HIS A 427 -15.99 8.50 -11.38
N PRO A 428 -14.79 8.67 -10.80
CA PRO A 428 -14.54 9.69 -9.81
C PRO A 428 -14.87 11.10 -10.30
N PRO A 429 -15.59 11.93 -9.52
CA PRO A 429 -16.07 13.25 -9.95
C PRO A 429 -14.95 14.26 -10.25
N GLY A 430 -13.79 14.13 -9.60
CA GLY A 430 -12.62 14.99 -9.86
C GLY A 430 -12.11 14.93 -11.30
N LEU A 431 -12.49 13.90 -12.08
CA LEU A 431 -12.13 13.75 -13.48
C LEU A 431 -12.87 14.74 -14.40
N GLY A 432 -14.12 15.12 -14.06
CA GLY A 432 -14.94 16.06 -14.84
C GLY A 432 -14.53 17.53 -14.68
N ALA A 433 -14.12 17.91 -13.49
CA ALA A 433 -13.79 19.29 -13.17
C ALA A 433 -12.51 19.82 -13.87
N GLN A 434 -11.58 18.93 -14.23
CA GLN A 434 -10.39 19.32 -14.96
C GLN A 434 -10.64 19.54 -16.47
N GLN A 435 -11.60 18.83 -17.07
CA GLN A 435 -11.95 19.02 -18.49
C GLN A 435 -12.56 20.39 -18.75
N SER A 436 -13.47 20.82 -17.87
CA SER A 436 -14.11 22.15 -17.97
C SER A 436 -13.12 23.30 -17.86
N LYS A 437 -12.07 23.20 -17.03
CA LYS A 437 -11.02 24.21 -16.93
C LYS A 437 -10.10 24.25 -18.16
N THR A 438 -9.86 23.11 -18.79
CA THR A 438 -8.96 23.02 -19.97
C THR A 438 -9.68 23.54 -21.24
N GLU A 439 -11.00 23.35 -21.33
CA GLU A 439 -11.81 23.90 -22.42
C GLU A 439 -12.01 25.41 -22.33
N LEU A 440 -12.10 25.95 -21.11
CA LEU A 440 -12.19 27.41 -20.88
C LEU A 440 -10.87 28.15 -21.17
N ILE A 441 -9.73 27.46 -21.18
CA ILE A 441 -8.41 28.06 -21.44
C ILE A 441 -8.02 27.92 -22.92
N ARG A 442 -8.73 27.14 -23.75
CA ARG A 442 -8.50 27.15 -25.18
C ARG A 442 -9.02 28.46 -25.75
N PRO A 443 -8.17 29.40 -26.19
CA PRO A 443 -8.64 30.59 -26.89
C PRO A 443 -9.37 30.13 -28.15
N ASN A 444 -10.51 30.73 -28.38
CA ASN A 444 -11.40 30.48 -29.50
C ASN A 444 -10.70 30.86 -30.83
N SER A 445 -9.74 30.03 -31.26
CA SER A 445 -8.90 30.25 -32.47
C SER A 445 -9.65 29.93 -33.78
N SER A 446 -10.96 29.68 -33.72
CA SER A 446 -11.74 29.36 -34.91
C SER A 446 -12.60 30.51 -35.48
N LYS A 447 -12.55 31.73 -34.92
CA LYS A 447 -13.41 32.83 -35.40
C LYS A 447 -12.72 33.95 -36.21
N THR A 448 -11.48 33.74 -36.70
CA THR A 448 -10.82 34.76 -37.56
C THR A 448 -10.30 34.13 -38.86
N ARG A 449 -11.21 33.51 -39.64
CA ARG A 449 -10.91 33.23 -41.08
C ARG A 449 -12.23 33.23 -41.88
N SER A 450 -12.79 34.42 -42.06
CA SER A 450 -13.72 34.68 -43.18
C SER A 450 -14.07 36.16 -43.20
N ALA A 451 -13.18 37.02 -43.69
CA ALA A 451 -13.50 38.31 -44.27
C ALA A 451 -12.25 38.92 -44.90
N SER A 452 -12.00 38.59 -46.16
CA SER A 452 -11.38 39.53 -47.12
C SER A 452 -11.29 38.85 -48.49
N SER A 453 -12.33 38.98 -49.30
CA SER A 453 -12.20 39.05 -50.73
C SER A 453 -12.32 40.52 -51.11
N PRO A 454 -11.36 41.16 -51.76
CA PRO A 454 -11.59 42.34 -52.53
C PRO A 454 -11.73 41.93 -54.01
N THR A 455 -12.87 42.26 -54.58
CA THR A 455 -13.10 42.51 -55.97
C THR A 455 -12.25 43.67 -56.44
N THR A 456 -11.42 43.50 -57.43
CA THR A 456 -11.29 44.22 -58.69
C THR A 456 -10.21 43.56 -59.54
#